data_8b171b0f88ae375269c275d0f9741a8c
#
_entry.id   8b171b0f88ae375269c275d0f9741a8c
#
_cell.length_a   1.000
_cell.length_b   1.000
_cell.length_c   1.000
_cell.angle_alpha   90.00
_cell.angle_beta   90.00
_cell.angle_gamma   90.00
#
_symmetry.space_group_name_H-M   'P 1'
#
loop_
_entity.id
_entity.type
_entity.pdbx_description
1 polymer ?
#
loop_
_entity_poly.entity_id
_entity_poly.type
_entity_poly.pdbx_seq_one_letter_code
_entity_poly.pdbx_strand_id
1 'polypeptide(L)'
;MTDSYLGFANSSLGSRIVSALGLPQPMTLERYSADQPVVKGSVLLGGAGSPQLLHALAACFKSMASQTVAHRSLPQWTQIANEAGLMSGRWGVEDQPGQKVKALVFDATGMQSSEEADALYHFFHETARSVLPCGRVVVLGRPPEACTAPRQATIQRALEGLTRALAKELKRAITVQLVYVTEGAEDQLESTLRFLLSPRCAYVSAQVVRIGMPSIPLQPALDWAKPLSGQKILVTGASRGIGSAIAEVMARDGAQVICLDVPQAQAALDEIAARLGAKALALDIGSAEAPQALVQAALADGGWDVVVHNAGITRDKTIANMKPHLWQAVVNVNLSTQERINDALVASGALKAGGRIVCVSSISGIAGNLGQTNYALSKAGVIGMVQSMAPHLAGKGITINAVAPGFIETQMTAAIPFAIREAGRRMNSMGQGGEPVDVAEAIAWFACPASGGLTGNVVRVCGQSLIGA
;
A
#
# COMPACT_ATOMS: atom_id res chain seq x y z
N MET A 1 -15.47 15.37 -4.91
CA MET A 1 -15.32 16.83 -4.69
C MET A 1 -13.83 17.12 -4.69
N THR A 2 -13.38 18.10 -5.44
CA THR A 2 -11.97 18.52 -5.47
C THR A 2 -11.65 19.35 -4.22
N ASP A 3 -10.44 19.16 -3.67
CA ASP A 3 -9.89 20.01 -2.61
C ASP A 3 -9.67 21.43 -3.16
N SER A 4 -10.64 22.31 -2.95
CA SER A 4 -10.59 23.70 -3.47
C SER A 4 -9.44 24.51 -2.89
N TYR A 5 -9.02 24.22 -1.63
CA TYR A 5 -7.86 24.83 -1.03
C TYR A 5 -6.55 24.39 -1.74
N LEU A 6 -6.41 23.11 -2.07
CA LEU A 6 -5.27 22.60 -2.81
C LEU A 6 -5.13 23.32 -4.17
N GLY A 7 -6.26 23.46 -4.89
CA GLY A 7 -6.29 24.20 -6.15
C GLY A 7 -5.91 25.68 -5.98
N PHE A 8 -6.45 26.34 -4.96
CA PHE A 8 -6.11 27.72 -4.64
C PHE A 8 -4.64 27.86 -4.24
N ALA A 9 -4.17 27.07 -3.28
CA ALA A 9 -2.81 27.13 -2.73
C ALA A 9 -1.72 26.90 -3.80
N ASN A 10 -2.02 26.17 -4.86
CA ASN A 10 -1.10 25.93 -5.98
C ASN A 10 -1.32 26.85 -7.18
N SER A 11 -2.27 27.80 -7.12
CA SER A 11 -2.40 28.87 -8.13
C SER A 11 -1.32 29.94 -7.96
N SER A 12 -1.03 30.70 -9.01
CA SER A 12 0.02 31.73 -8.99
C SER A 12 -0.22 32.84 -7.95
N LEU A 13 -1.47 33.23 -7.72
CA LEU A 13 -1.85 34.21 -6.69
C LEU A 13 -1.97 33.55 -5.31
N GLY A 14 -2.63 32.40 -5.24
CA GLY A 14 -2.86 31.69 -3.99
C GLY A 14 -1.58 31.25 -3.31
N SER A 15 -0.57 30.79 -4.06
CA SER A 15 0.72 30.38 -3.51
C SER A 15 1.45 31.51 -2.78
N ARG A 16 1.37 32.73 -3.31
CA ARG A 16 1.95 33.93 -2.65
C ARG A 16 1.22 34.28 -1.36
N ILE A 17 -0.12 34.24 -1.38
CA ILE A 17 -0.96 34.54 -0.21
C ILE A 17 -0.72 33.49 0.89
N VAL A 18 -0.77 32.22 0.54
CA VAL A 18 -0.58 31.09 1.46
C VAL A 18 0.81 31.14 2.10
N SER A 19 1.85 31.42 1.29
CA SER A 19 3.21 31.57 1.76
C SER A 19 3.36 32.80 2.71
N ALA A 20 2.78 33.94 2.37
CA ALA A 20 2.83 35.16 3.17
C ALA A 20 2.12 34.99 4.53
N LEU A 21 1.07 34.18 4.58
CA LEU A 21 0.30 33.88 5.79
C LEU A 21 0.84 32.67 6.58
N GLY A 22 1.92 32.03 6.12
CA GLY A 22 2.48 30.84 6.76
C GLY A 22 1.53 29.64 6.76
N LEU A 23 0.56 29.59 5.85
CA LEU A 23 -0.42 28.50 5.76
C LEU A 23 0.17 27.29 5.02
N PRO A 24 -0.32 26.06 5.30
CA PRO A 24 0.12 24.86 4.59
C PRO A 24 -0.07 24.97 3.09
N GLN A 25 0.96 24.62 2.33
CA GLN A 25 0.89 24.54 0.86
C GLN A 25 1.07 23.07 0.45
N PRO A 26 0.00 22.27 0.41
CA PRO A 26 0.08 20.88 0.00
C PRO A 26 0.45 20.80 -1.48
N MET A 27 1.35 19.87 -1.82
CA MET A 27 1.78 19.65 -3.20
C MET A 27 0.83 18.69 -3.89
N THR A 28 0.49 18.95 -5.16
CA THR A 28 -0.27 17.99 -5.97
C THR A 28 0.49 16.67 -6.07
N LEU A 29 -0.17 15.58 -5.68
CA LEU A 29 0.43 14.25 -5.71
C LEU A 29 0.56 13.76 -7.16
N GLU A 30 1.73 13.20 -7.46
CA GLU A 30 1.96 12.51 -8.72
C GLU A 30 1.35 11.11 -8.63
N ARG A 31 0.32 10.84 -9.45
CA ARG A 31 -0.37 9.55 -9.53
C ARG A 31 -0.01 8.80 -10.79
N TYR A 32 -0.25 7.49 -10.78
CA TYR A 32 0.11 6.59 -11.87
C TYR A 32 -0.60 6.92 -13.19
N SER A 33 0.17 6.83 -14.27
CA SER A 33 -0.29 6.82 -15.66
C SER A 33 0.46 5.71 -16.41
N ALA A 34 -0.24 4.99 -17.29
CA ALA A 34 0.32 3.83 -18.00
C ALA A 34 1.51 4.17 -18.91
N ASP A 35 1.56 5.40 -19.43
CA ASP A 35 2.60 5.84 -20.36
C ASP A 35 3.91 6.25 -19.71
N GLN A 36 4.06 6.04 -18.41
CA GLN A 36 5.19 6.55 -17.65
C GLN A 36 6.07 5.42 -17.11
N PRO A 37 7.39 5.63 -17.04
CA PRO A 37 8.29 4.65 -16.42
C PRO A 37 7.94 4.46 -14.94
N VAL A 38 8.31 3.30 -14.39
CA VAL A 38 8.10 2.99 -12.96
C VAL A 38 8.74 4.06 -12.08
N VAL A 39 9.97 4.46 -12.38
CA VAL A 39 10.66 5.56 -11.70
C VAL A 39 10.93 6.68 -12.71
N LYS A 40 10.40 7.87 -12.44
CA LYS A 40 10.55 9.06 -13.32
C LYS A 40 11.86 9.80 -13.08
N GLY A 41 12.97 9.11 -13.15
CA GLY A 41 14.31 9.65 -12.90
C GLY A 41 15.24 8.60 -12.33
N SER A 42 16.41 9.04 -11.85
CA SER A 42 17.41 8.13 -11.29
C SER A 42 17.10 7.73 -9.85
N VAL A 43 17.57 6.54 -9.49
CA VAL A 43 17.54 5.97 -8.14
C VAL A 43 18.95 6.04 -7.56
N LEU A 44 19.11 6.72 -6.44
CA LEU A 44 20.38 6.76 -5.69
C LEU A 44 20.38 5.66 -4.64
N LEU A 45 21.41 4.83 -4.68
CA LEU A 45 21.59 3.71 -3.76
C LEU A 45 22.70 3.98 -2.74
N GLY A 46 22.42 3.65 -1.49
CA GLY A 46 23.36 3.61 -0.39
C GLY A 46 23.22 2.33 0.42
N GLY A 47 24.13 2.11 1.35
CA GLY A 47 24.06 0.95 2.23
C GLY A 47 25.03 1.05 3.41
N ALA A 48 24.86 0.16 4.39
CA ALA A 48 25.68 0.08 5.58
C ALA A 48 25.95 -1.37 5.99
N GLY A 49 27.03 -1.57 6.71
CA GLY A 49 27.52 -2.90 7.08
C GLY A 49 27.93 -3.70 5.84
N SER A 50 27.41 -4.91 5.72
CA SER A 50 27.56 -5.75 4.53
C SER A 50 26.19 -5.91 3.86
N PRO A 51 25.76 -4.97 2.97
CA PRO A 51 24.45 -4.99 2.32
C PRO A 51 24.20 -6.31 1.58
N GLN A 52 23.06 -6.93 1.80
CA GLN A 52 22.79 -8.31 1.34
C GLN A 52 21.85 -8.39 0.14
N LEU A 53 21.24 -7.24 -0.27
CA LEU A 53 20.20 -7.22 -1.31
C LEU A 53 20.71 -6.71 -2.67
N LEU A 54 22.01 -6.44 -2.83
CA LEU A 54 22.52 -5.73 -4.00
C LEU A 54 22.25 -6.45 -5.32
N HIS A 55 22.42 -7.77 -5.40
CA HIS A 55 22.14 -8.54 -6.62
C HIS A 55 20.64 -8.58 -6.94
N ALA A 56 19.78 -8.74 -5.91
CA ALA A 56 18.33 -8.69 -6.09
C ALA A 56 17.88 -7.30 -6.54
N LEU A 57 18.43 -6.22 -5.96
CA LEU A 57 18.18 -4.85 -6.38
C LEU A 57 18.62 -4.62 -7.83
N ALA A 58 19.78 -5.14 -8.25
CA ALA A 58 20.24 -5.00 -9.62
C ALA A 58 19.28 -5.70 -10.60
N ALA A 59 18.80 -6.89 -10.27
CA ALA A 59 17.80 -7.60 -11.06
C ALA A 59 16.48 -6.80 -11.16
N CYS A 60 15.99 -6.27 -10.05
CA CYS A 60 14.79 -5.44 -10.01
C CYS A 60 14.94 -4.16 -10.85
N PHE A 61 16.02 -3.40 -10.70
CA PHE A 61 16.24 -2.17 -11.47
C PHE A 61 16.44 -2.42 -12.96
N LYS A 62 17.06 -3.55 -13.32
CA LYS A 62 17.13 -3.98 -14.72
C LYS A 62 15.75 -4.25 -15.30
N SER A 63 14.92 -5.02 -14.59
CA SER A 63 13.54 -5.31 -14.99
C SER A 63 12.67 -4.05 -15.09
N MET A 64 12.90 -3.06 -14.24
CA MET A 64 12.22 -1.75 -14.26
C MET A 64 12.82 -0.76 -15.27
N ALA A 65 13.89 -1.11 -15.98
CA ALA A 65 14.66 -0.21 -16.85
C ALA A 65 15.05 1.12 -16.16
N SER A 66 15.38 1.07 -14.86
CA SER A 66 15.67 2.25 -14.05
C SER A 66 17.15 2.61 -14.09
N GLN A 67 17.45 3.91 -14.21
CA GLN A 67 18.81 4.43 -14.07
C GLN A 67 19.19 4.46 -12.60
N THR A 68 20.42 4.03 -12.29
CA THR A 68 20.93 3.98 -10.92
C THR A 68 22.13 4.91 -10.74
N VAL A 69 22.34 5.35 -9.50
CA VAL A 69 23.50 6.16 -9.06
C VAL A 69 24.01 5.56 -7.76
N ALA A 70 25.30 5.31 -7.66
CA ALA A 70 25.93 4.78 -6.45
C ALA A 70 26.38 5.90 -5.51
N HIS A 71 25.96 5.86 -4.26
CA HIS A 71 26.56 6.67 -3.21
C HIS A 71 27.94 6.09 -2.80
N ARG A 72 28.81 6.92 -2.26
CA ARG A 72 30.15 6.47 -1.78
C ARG A 72 30.11 5.38 -0.70
N SER A 73 28.99 5.27 0.05
CA SER A 73 28.78 4.18 1.01
C SER A 73 28.57 2.80 0.35
N LEU A 74 28.45 2.75 -0.96
CA LEU A 74 28.17 1.53 -1.70
C LEU A 74 29.08 1.38 -2.93
N PRO A 75 30.41 1.35 -2.74
CA PRO A 75 31.38 1.36 -3.84
C PRO A 75 31.25 0.13 -4.76
N GLN A 76 30.85 -1.03 -4.23
CA GLN A 76 30.66 -2.28 -4.98
C GLN A 76 29.45 -2.24 -5.94
N TRP A 77 28.51 -1.29 -5.78
CA TRP A 77 27.31 -1.21 -6.60
C TRP A 77 27.63 -1.07 -8.09
N THR A 78 28.62 -0.25 -8.45
CA THR A 78 28.96 -0.01 -9.86
C THR A 78 29.37 -1.31 -10.56
N GLN A 79 30.12 -2.18 -9.90
CA GLN A 79 30.48 -3.48 -10.45
C GLN A 79 29.26 -4.38 -10.62
N ILE A 80 28.45 -4.53 -9.57
CA ILE A 80 27.25 -5.37 -9.58
C ILE A 80 26.24 -4.89 -10.64
N ALA A 81 26.06 -3.57 -10.76
CA ALA A 81 25.21 -2.98 -11.79
C ALA A 81 25.70 -3.30 -13.21
N ASN A 82 27.01 -3.18 -13.45
CA ASN A 82 27.62 -3.50 -14.75
C ASN A 82 27.47 -4.99 -15.09
N GLU A 83 27.72 -5.88 -14.14
CA GLU A 83 27.51 -7.33 -14.31
C GLU A 83 26.05 -7.66 -14.64
N ALA A 84 25.09 -6.93 -14.05
CA ALA A 84 23.68 -7.05 -14.38
C ALA A 84 23.29 -6.37 -15.71
N GLY A 85 24.17 -5.61 -16.36
CA GLY A 85 23.89 -4.84 -17.56
C GLY A 85 23.05 -3.58 -17.30
N LEU A 86 23.23 -2.96 -16.12
CA LEU A 86 22.63 -1.69 -15.75
C LEU A 86 23.63 -0.54 -15.93
N MET A 87 23.13 0.59 -16.42
CA MET A 87 23.90 1.83 -16.34
C MET A 87 23.83 2.41 -14.93
N SER A 88 25.00 2.65 -14.32
CA SER A 88 25.10 3.25 -13.00
C SER A 88 26.11 4.40 -12.99
N GLY A 89 25.62 5.58 -12.57
CA GLY A 89 26.47 6.74 -12.27
C GLY A 89 27.05 6.67 -10.85
N ARG A 90 27.88 7.67 -10.51
CA ARG A 90 28.40 7.89 -9.14
C ARG A 90 27.86 9.20 -8.60
N TRP A 91 27.50 9.19 -7.31
CA TRP A 91 27.04 10.37 -6.60
C TRP A 91 28.20 11.26 -6.14
N GLY A 92 28.05 12.57 -6.27
CA GLY A 92 29.01 13.53 -5.72
C GLY A 92 30.31 13.68 -6.53
N VAL A 93 30.29 13.32 -7.82
CA VAL A 93 31.39 13.65 -8.71
C VAL A 93 31.41 15.17 -8.92
N GLU A 94 32.58 15.80 -8.79
CA GLU A 94 32.78 17.25 -8.81
C GLU A 94 32.15 17.96 -10.02
N ASP A 95 32.01 17.28 -11.15
CA ASP A 95 31.44 17.78 -12.39
C ASP A 95 29.91 17.83 -12.44
N GLN A 96 29.20 17.38 -11.40
CA GLN A 96 27.72 17.38 -11.34
C GLN A 96 27.17 18.03 -10.06
N PRO A 97 27.49 19.31 -9.79
CA PRO A 97 26.93 20.00 -8.63
C PRO A 97 25.41 20.12 -8.78
N GLY A 98 24.67 19.72 -7.74
CA GLY A 98 23.21 19.83 -7.71
C GLY A 98 22.45 18.69 -8.40
N GLN A 99 23.08 17.54 -8.62
CA GLN A 99 22.42 16.33 -9.12
C GLN A 99 21.12 16.05 -8.35
N LYS A 100 20.02 15.84 -9.08
CA LYS A 100 18.71 15.51 -8.52
C LYS A 100 18.37 14.06 -8.83
N VAL A 101 17.68 13.42 -7.88
CA VAL A 101 17.23 12.03 -8.00
C VAL A 101 15.74 11.91 -7.69
N LYS A 102 15.10 10.93 -8.27
CA LYS A 102 13.68 10.67 -8.03
C LYS A 102 13.48 9.75 -6.84
N ALA A 103 14.42 8.86 -6.57
CA ALA A 103 14.32 7.95 -5.46
C ALA A 103 15.65 7.75 -4.72
N LEU A 104 15.54 7.43 -3.42
CA LEU A 104 16.62 6.93 -2.58
C LEU A 104 16.28 5.49 -2.18
N VAL A 105 17.25 4.59 -2.27
CA VAL A 105 17.16 3.24 -1.71
C VAL A 105 18.38 2.98 -0.84
N PHE A 106 18.15 2.64 0.43
CA PHE A 106 19.23 2.36 1.37
C PHE A 106 19.13 0.94 1.89
N ASP A 107 20.16 0.13 1.62
CA ASP A 107 20.25 -1.24 2.11
C ASP A 107 20.95 -1.28 3.49
N ALA A 108 20.12 -1.41 4.53
CA ALA A 108 20.53 -1.55 5.93
C ALA A 108 20.51 -3.01 6.42
N THR A 109 20.32 -3.99 5.53
CA THR A 109 20.21 -5.42 5.92
C THR A 109 21.47 -5.96 6.59
N GLY A 110 22.62 -5.38 6.25
CA GLY A 110 23.91 -5.77 6.82
C GLY A 110 24.23 -5.16 8.19
N MET A 111 23.45 -4.21 8.69
CA MET A 111 23.72 -3.53 9.95
C MET A 111 23.59 -4.48 11.15
N GLN A 112 24.61 -4.53 11.99
CA GLN A 112 24.71 -5.43 13.15
C GLN A 112 24.55 -4.74 14.50
N SER A 113 24.76 -3.43 14.58
CA SER A 113 24.67 -2.67 15.84
C SER A 113 24.34 -1.20 15.60
N SER A 114 23.97 -0.48 16.68
CA SER A 114 23.74 0.96 16.65
C SER A 114 24.99 1.79 16.34
N GLU A 115 26.18 1.23 16.50
CA GLU A 115 27.45 1.89 16.16
C GLU A 115 27.57 2.16 14.66
N GLU A 116 26.82 1.44 13.83
CA GLU A 116 26.77 1.64 12.37
C GLU A 116 25.73 2.69 11.92
N ALA A 117 24.99 3.30 12.87
CA ALA A 117 23.94 4.26 12.57
C ALA A 117 24.45 5.54 11.87
N ASP A 118 25.72 5.90 12.05
CA ASP A 118 26.34 7.04 11.37
C ASP A 118 26.28 6.93 9.84
N ALA A 119 26.28 5.72 9.29
CA ALA A 119 26.10 5.51 7.85
C ALA A 119 24.74 6.01 7.34
N LEU A 120 23.67 5.81 8.12
CA LEU A 120 22.34 6.36 7.82
C LEU A 120 22.36 7.88 7.83
N TYR A 121 22.97 8.48 8.88
CA TYR A 121 23.11 9.93 8.97
C TYR A 121 23.82 10.51 7.77
N HIS A 122 25.00 10.02 7.44
CA HIS A 122 25.79 10.53 6.32
C HIS A 122 25.04 10.42 4.99
N PHE A 123 24.42 9.26 4.71
CA PHE A 123 23.67 9.09 3.49
C PHE A 123 22.49 10.08 3.38
N PHE A 124 21.61 10.14 4.38
CA PHE A 124 20.42 10.99 4.30
C PHE A 124 20.76 12.48 4.42
N HIS A 125 21.76 12.85 5.24
CA HIS A 125 22.22 14.22 5.36
C HIS A 125 22.72 14.78 4.01
N GLU A 126 23.49 14.00 3.27
CA GLU A 126 24.04 14.40 1.98
C GLU A 126 22.99 14.43 0.85
N THR A 127 22.00 13.54 0.90
CA THR A 127 21.12 13.26 -0.25
C THR A 127 19.71 13.82 -0.13
N ALA A 128 19.22 14.12 1.09
CA ALA A 128 17.84 14.52 1.34
C ALA A 128 17.36 15.72 0.49
N ARG A 129 18.23 16.72 0.28
CA ARG A 129 17.91 17.93 -0.53
C ARG A 129 17.92 17.66 -2.03
N SER A 130 18.44 16.53 -2.45
CA SER A 130 18.55 16.15 -3.86
C SER A 130 17.34 15.39 -4.38
N VAL A 131 16.46 14.94 -3.47
CA VAL A 131 15.23 14.24 -3.85
C VAL A 131 14.26 15.23 -4.49
N LEU A 132 13.79 14.89 -5.69
CA LEU A 132 12.76 15.65 -6.40
C LEU A 132 11.41 15.61 -5.68
N PRO A 133 10.53 16.59 -5.92
CA PRO A 133 9.14 16.53 -5.45
C PRO A 133 8.46 15.21 -5.86
N CYS A 134 7.54 14.74 -5.04
CA CYS A 134 6.92 13.42 -5.18
C CYS A 134 7.95 12.29 -5.33
N GLY A 135 9.12 12.43 -4.71
CA GLY A 135 10.16 11.42 -4.69
C GLY A 135 9.81 10.23 -3.79
N ARG A 136 10.61 9.18 -3.87
CA ARG A 136 10.40 7.93 -3.17
C ARG A 136 11.65 7.57 -2.36
N VAL A 137 11.47 7.17 -1.11
CA VAL A 137 12.57 6.69 -0.26
C VAL A 137 12.20 5.32 0.27
N VAL A 138 13.08 4.36 0.08
CA VAL A 138 12.91 3.00 0.59
C VAL A 138 14.14 2.63 1.42
N VAL A 139 13.92 2.29 2.67
CA VAL A 139 14.92 1.68 3.54
C VAL A 139 14.66 0.18 3.56
N LEU A 140 15.70 -0.61 3.37
CA LEU A 140 15.63 -2.07 3.38
C LEU A 140 16.30 -2.58 4.65
N GLY A 141 15.68 -3.52 5.35
CA GLY A 141 16.20 -4.10 6.59
C GLY A 141 15.87 -5.58 6.72
N ARG A 142 16.34 -6.19 7.79
CA ARG A 142 15.94 -7.55 8.20
C ARG A 142 14.86 -7.49 9.28
N PRO A 143 13.88 -8.40 9.31
CA PRO A 143 12.88 -8.43 10.38
C PRO A 143 13.55 -8.54 11.75
N PRO A 144 13.31 -7.60 12.70
CA PRO A 144 13.95 -7.63 14.00
C PRO A 144 13.69 -8.94 14.78
N GLU A 145 12.49 -9.50 14.59
CA GLU A 145 12.06 -10.77 15.20
C GLU A 145 12.80 -12.00 14.65
N ALA A 146 13.44 -11.89 13.48
CA ALA A 146 14.24 -12.95 12.88
C ALA A 146 15.74 -12.81 13.16
N CYS A 147 16.18 -11.69 13.73
CA CYS A 147 17.57 -11.47 14.07
C CYS A 147 17.98 -12.30 15.30
N THR A 148 19.07 -13.04 15.20
CA THR A 148 19.58 -13.88 16.32
C THR A 148 20.33 -13.07 17.37
N ALA A 149 21.00 -11.97 16.95
CA ALA A 149 21.78 -11.12 17.84
C ALA A 149 20.91 -9.94 18.35
N PRO A 150 20.81 -9.70 19.68
CA PRO A 150 20.02 -8.60 20.22
C PRO A 150 20.42 -7.20 19.70
N ARG A 151 21.71 -6.95 19.48
CA ARG A 151 22.19 -5.66 18.94
C ARG A 151 21.72 -5.46 17.50
N GLN A 152 21.74 -6.53 16.67
CA GLN A 152 21.20 -6.50 15.32
C GLN A 152 19.69 -6.24 15.34
N ALA A 153 18.93 -6.98 16.14
CA ALA A 153 17.48 -6.75 16.30
C ALA A 153 17.19 -5.29 16.72
N THR A 154 17.99 -4.73 17.61
CA THR A 154 17.85 -3.35 18.08
C THR A 154 18.03 -2.34 16.94
N ILE A 155 19.11 -2.43 16.16
CA ILE A 155 19.33 -1.46 15.06
C ILE A 155 18.31 -1.65 13.94
N GLN A 156 17.94 -2.89 13.60
CA GLN A 156 16.90 -3.15 12.60
C GLN A 156 15.54 -2.56 13.05
N ARG A 157 15.18 -2.68 14.33
CA ARG A 157 13.96 -2.05 14.86
C ARG A 157 14.02 -0.53 14.86
N ALA A 158 15.19 0.07 15.07
CA ALA A 158 15.39 1.52 15.06
C ALA A 158 15.08 2.15 13.69
N LEU A 159 15.21 1.40 12.59
CA LEU A 159 14.86 1.86 11.24
C LEU A 159 13.39 2.30 11.12
N GLU A 160 12.48 1.76 11.94
CA GLU A 160 11.08 2.22 11.93
C GLU A 160 10.94 3.67 12.43
N GLY A 161 11.67 4.03 13.48
CA GLY A 161 11.70 5.40 13.97
C GLY A 161 12.29 6.38 12.96
N LEU A 162 13.42 6.00 12.35
CA LEU A 162 14.05 6.76 11.27
C LEU A 162 13.07 7.00 10.11
N THR A 163 12.43 5.93 9.61
CA THR A 163 11.49 5.98 8.49
C THR A 163 10.34 6.95 8.77
N ARG A 164 9.75 6.88 9.98
CA ARG A 164 8.65 7.76 10.37
C ARG A 164 9.06 9.22 10.50
N ALA A 165 10.27 9.49 10.99
CA ALA A 165 10.83 10.85 11.11
C ALA A 165 11.15 11.44 9.73
N LEU A 166 11.91 10.72 8.91
CA LEU A 166 12.25 11.15 7.54
C LEU A 166 11.01 11.49 6.70
N ALA A 167 9.93 10.70 6.83
CA ALA A 167 8.69 10.94 6.11
C ALA A 167 8.03 12.27 6.49
N LYS A 168 8.20 12.75 7.73
CA LYS A 168 7.72 14.06 8.18
C LYS A 168 8.64 15.19 7.75
N GLU A 169 9.95 14.94 7.72
CA GLU A 169 10.97 15.97 7.44
C GLU A 169 11.11 16.29 5.96
N LEU A 170 11.07 15.28 5.09
CA LEU A 170 11.33 15.45 3.67
C LEU A 170 10.24 16.25 2.93
N LYS A 171 9.00 16.29 3.45
CA LYS A 171 7.89 17.08 2.88
C LYS A 171 7.76 16.87 1.36
N ARG A 172 7.29 17.87 0.63
CA ARG A 172 7.19 17.90 -0.84
C ARG A 172 6.58 16.65 -1.49
N ALA A 173 5.59 16.04 -0.79
CA ALA A 173 4.95 14.79 -1.19
C ALA A 173 5.93 13.61 -1.39
N ILE A 174 7.09 13.65 -0.74
CA ILE A 174 8.06 12.56 -0.74
C ILE A 174 7.53 11.48 0.22
N THR A 175 7.47 10.23 -0.24
CA THR A 175 7.10 9.09 0.59
C THR A 175 8.34 8.36 1.08
N VAL A 176 8.30 7.85 2.31
CA VAL A 176 9.39 7.08 2.91
C VAL A 176 8.82 5.76 3.44
N GLN A 177 9.42 4.63 3.08
CA GLN A 177 8.97 3.30 3.49
C GLN A 177 10.11 2.49 4.06
N LEU A 178 9.79 1.56 4.95
CA LEU A 178 10.70 0.52 5.40
C LEU A 178 10.20 -0.83 4.90
N VAL A 179 11.08 -1.60 4.29
CA VAL A 179 10.80 -2.96 3.85
C VAL A 179 11.74 -3.92 4.58
N TYR A 180 11.18 -4.75 5.42
CA TYR A 180 11.89 -5.87 6.00
C TYR A 180 11.82 -7.06 5.05
N VAL A 181 12.97 -7.61 4.71
CA VAL A 181 13.12 -8.77 3.82
C VAL A 181 13.65 -9.93 4.65
N THR A 182 12.89 -11.00 4.74
CA THR A 182 13.37 -12.25 5.36
C THR A 182 14.52 -12.83 4.54
N GLU A 183 15.52 -13.39 5.20
CA GLU A 183 16.63 -14.07 4.53
C GLU A 183 16.09 -15.21 3.65
N GLY A 184 16.56 -15.27 2.41
CA GLY A 184 16.06 -16.19 1.38
C GLY A 184 14.88 -15.68 0.55
N ALA A 185 14.23 -14.55 0.93
CA ALA A 185 13.11 -13.95 0.20
C ALA A 185 13.54 -12.76 -0.70
N GLU A 186 14.80 -12.65 -1.05
CA GLU A 186 15.37 -11.53 -1.80
C GLU A 186 14.77 -11.40 -3.21
N ASP A 187 14.38 -12.51 -3.84
CA ASP A 187 13.73 -12.58 -5.14
C ASP A 187 12.26 -12.06 -5.13
N GLN A 188 11.67 -11.85 -3.93
CA GLN A 188 10.31 -11.35 -3.77
C GLN A 188 10.22 -9.81 -3.75
N LEU A 189 11.33 -9.10 -3.94
CA LEU A 189 11.42 -7.64 -3.83
C LEU A 189 10.70 -6.89 -4.95
N GLU A 190 10.65 -7.43 -6.17
CA GLU A 190 10.34 -6.67 -7.37
C GLU A 190 8.94 -6.03 -7.32
N SER A 191 7.88 -6.78 -6.95
CA SER A 191 6.52 -6.22 -6.91
C SER A 191 6.41 -5.07 -5.90
N THR A 192 7.09 -5.20 -4.76
CA THR A 192 7.11 -4.18 -3.72
C THR A 192 7.88 -2.93 -4.16
N LEU A 193 9.05 -3.09 -4.77
CA LEU A 193 9.83 -1.96 -5.28
C LEU A 193 9.10 -1.24 -6.43
N ARG A 194 8.44 -1.98 -7.34
CA ARG A 194 7.60 -1.40 -8.39
C ARG A 194 6.46 -0.56 -7.83
N PHE A 195 5.82 -1.01 -6.76
CA PHE A 195 4.78 -0.22 -6.10
C PHE A 195 5.39 0.99 -5.38
N LEU A 196 6.34 0.78 -4.47
CA LEU A 196 6.86 1.82 -3.58
C LEU A 196 7.64 2.92 -4.30
N LEU A 197 8.34 2.60 -5.40
CA LEU A 197 9.15 3.56 -6.17
C LEU A 197 8.35 4.27 -7.27
N SER A 198 7.13 3.84 -7.56
CA SER A 198 6.30 4.41 -8.61
C SER A 198 5.26 5.40 -8.09
N PRO A 199 4.60 6.17 -8.99
CA PRO A 199 3.47 7.01 -8.65
C PRO A 199 2.22 6.24 -8.17
N ARG A 200 2.16 4.91 -8.25
CA ARG A 200 1.11 4.08 -7.62
C ARG A 200 1.11 4.25 -6.09
N CYS A 201 2.28 4.48 -5.49
CA CYS A 201 2.46 4.75 -4.06
C CYS A 201 2.38 6.25 -3.74
N ALA A 202 1.29 6.93 -4.16
CA ALA A 202 1.17 8.38 -4.00
C ALA A 202 0.81 8.81 -2.56
N TYR A 203 -0.02 8.00 -1.86
CA TYR A 203 -0.59 8.36 -0.55
C TYR A 203 -0.24 7.38 0.58
N VAL A 204 0.70 6.46 0.33
CA VAL A 204 1.29 5.57 1.35
C VAL A 204 2.63 6.15 1.78
N SER A 205 2.82 6.40 3.08
CA SER A 205 4.10 6.88 3.63
C SER A 205 4.28 6.44 5.07
N ALA A 206 5.53 6.29 5.50
CA ALA A 206 5.94 5.87 6.84
C ALA A 206 5.42 4.46 7.23
N GLN A 207 5.28 3.58 6.26
CA GLN A 207 4.81 2.22 6.49
C GLN A 207 5.97 1.22 6.58
N VAL A 208 5.71 0.14 7.30
CA VAL A 208 6.61 -1.01 7.41
C VAL A 208 5.97 -2.17 6.67
N VAL A 209 6.66 -2.68 5.68
CA VAL A 209 6.25 -3.83 4.87
C VAL A 209 7.16 -5.01 5.19
N ARG A 210 6.61 -6.20 5.32
CA ARG A 210 7.36 -7.44 5.55
C ARG A 210 7.23 -8.36 4.34
N ILE A 211 8.36 -8.76 3.80
CA ILE A 211 8.48 -9.72 2.72
C ILE A 211 9.03 -11.02 3.31
N GLY A 212 8.27 -12.09 3.19
CA GLY A 212 8.65 -13.43 3.60
C GLY A 212 8.83 -14.37 2.42
N MET A 213 9.18 -15.62 2.72
CA MET A 213 9.25 -16.68 1.72
C MET A 213 7.84 -17.03 1.25
N PRO A 214 7.57 -17.04 -0.06
CA PRO A 214 6.28 -17.51 -0.57
C PRO A 214 6.19 -19.04 -0.40
N SER A 215 4.99 -19.51 -0.04
CA SER A 215 4.75 -20.96 0.08
C SER A 215 4.60 -21.65 -1.29
N ILE A 216 4.31 -20.89 -2.33
CA ILE A 216 4.27 -21.34 -3.72
C ILE A 216 5.26 -20.48 -4.52
N PRO A 217 6.17 -21.11 -5.31
CA PRO A 217 7.11 -20.37 -6.15
C PRO A 217 6.40 -19.40 -7.09
N LEU A 218 7.06 -18.28 -7.39
CA LEU A 218 6.59 -17.34 -8.40
C LEU A 218 6.40 -18.04 -9.74
N GLN A 219 5.28 -17.73 -10.38
CA GLN A 219 5.01 -18.14 -11.76
C GLN A 219 5.97 -17.44 -12.75
N PRO A 220 6.22 -18.02 -13.93
CA PRO A 220 7.13 -17.41 -14.90
C PRO A 220 6.66 -16.03 -15.37
N ALA A 221 7.60 -15.23 -15.82
CA ALA A 221 7.56 -13.87 -16.33
C ALA A 221 6.18 -13.19 -16.38
N LEU A 222 5.91 -12.31 -15.43
CA LEU A 222 4.71 -11.48 -15.37
C LEU A 222 4.79 -10.34 -16.39
N ASP A 223 3.71 -10.11 -17.14
CA ASP A 223 3.56 -8.86 -17.90
C ASP A 223 3.26 -7.69 -16.95
N TRP A 224 4.26 -6.88 -16.68
CA TRP A 224 4.12 -5.74 -15.78
C TRP A 224 3.24 -4.61 -16.34
N ALA A 225 2.90 -4.62 -17.63
CA ALA A 225 1.91 -3.69 -18.19
C ALA A 225 0.48 -4.09 -17.79
N LYS A 226 0.24 -5.39 -17.59
CA LYS A 226 -1.03 -5.95 -17.14
C LYS A 226 -0.80 -7.02 -16.08
N PRO A 227 -0.34 -6.64 -14.88
CA PRO A 227 0.14 -7.58 -13.85
C PRO A 227 -0.94 -8.48 -13.26
N LEU A 228 -2.23 -8.20 -13.52
CA LEU A 228 -3.37 -9.01 -13.08
C LEU A 228 -4.01 -9.79 -14.24
N SER A 229 -3.34 -9.87 -15.39
CA SER A 229 -3.87 -10.58 -16.54
C SER A 229 -4.19 -12.04 -16.19
N GLY A 230 -5.39 -12.49 -16.59
CA GLY A 230 -5.88 -13.84 -16.31
C GLY A 230 -6.40 -14.07 -14.88
N GLN A 231 -6.25 -13.13 -13.97
CA GLN A 231 -6.78 -13.25 -12.61
C GLN A 231 -8.29 -12.96 -12.56
N LYS A 232 -9.05 -13.79 -11.87
CA LYS A 232 -10.46 -13.59 -11.54
C LYS A 232 -10.58 -13.00 -10.14
N ILE A 233 -11.10 -11.78 -10.05
CA ILE A 233 -11.06 -10.98 -8.83
C ILE A 233 -12.47 -10.57 -8.41
N LEU A 234 -12.91 -11.03 -7.24
CA LEU A 234 -14.12 -10.54 -6.58
C LEU A 234 -13.81 -9.22 -5.85
N VAL A 235 -14.63 -8.18 -6.09
CA VAL A 235 -14.60 -6.92 -5.34
C VAL A 235 -15.96 -6.68 -4.70
N THR A 236 -16.02 -6.69 -3.37
CA THR A 236 -17.25 -6.40 -2.62
C THR A 236 -17.44 -4.90 -2.39
N GLY A 237 -18.69 -4.39 -2.47
CA GLY A 237 -18.99 -2.96 -2.37
C GLY A 237 -18.48 -2.18 -3.59
N ALA A 238 -18.58 -2.75 -4.79
CA ALA A 238 -17.95 -2.28 -6.01
C ALA A 238 -18.69 -1.14 -6.72
N SER A 239 -19.95 -0.85 -6.34
CA SER A 239 -20.80 0.09 -7.09
C SER A 239 -20.35 1.55 -7.03
N ARG A 240 -19.54 1.94 -6.04
CA ARG A 240 -19.09 3.34 -5.84
C ARG A 240 -17.85 3.48 -4.96
N GLY A 241 -17.31 4.70 -4.95
CA GLY A 241 -16.27 5.12 -4.02
C GLY A 241 -14.97 4.31 -4.15
N ILE A 242 -14.43 3.80 -3.04
CA ILE A 242 -13.20 2.99 -3.04
C ILE A 242 -13.41 1.71 -3.84
N GLY A 243 -14.57 1.04 -3.70
CA GLY A 243 -14.85 -0.22 -4.39
C GLY A 243 -14.88 -0.07 -5.91
N SER A 244 -15.47 1.00 -6.45
CA SER A 244 -15.45 1.25 -7.90
C SER A 244 -14.03 1.55 -8.40
N ALA A 245 -13.25 2.31 -7.64
CA ALA A 245 -11.85 2.57 -7.98
C ALA A 245 -10.99 1.29 -7.94
N ILE A 246 -11.26 0.38 -7.00
CA ILE A 246 -10.60 -0.94 -6.97
C ILE A 246 -10.94 -1.72 -8.25
N ALA A 247 -12.22 -1.81 -8.60
CA ALA A 247 -12.65 -2.52 -9.81
C ALA A 247 -12.01 -1.93 -11.07
N GLU A 248 -11.93 -0.59 -11.18
CA GLU A 248 -11.28 0.13 -12.29
C GLU A 248 -9.78 -0.20 -12.39
N VAL A 249 -9.06 -0.14 -11.27
CA VAL A 249 -7.62 -0.44 -11.24
C VAL A 249 -7.36 -1.91 -11.58
N MET A 250 -8.15 -2.85 -11.03
CA MET A 250 -8.03 -4.28 -11.34
C MET A 250 -8.27 -4.57 -12.82
N ALA A 251 -9.33 -3.99 -13.41
CA ALA A 251 -9.64 -4.15 -14.83
C ALA A 251 -8.56 -3.51 -15.73
N ARG A 252 -8.08 -2.31 -15.39
CA ARG A 252 -6.95 -1.65 -16.07
C ARG A 252 -5.71 -2.55 -16.10
N ASP A 253 -5.41 -3.22 -14.98
CA ASP A 253 -4.26 -4.08 -14.80
C ASP A 253 -4.48 -5.50 -15.38
N GLY A 254 -5.63 -5.74 -16.07
CA GLY A 254 -5.90 -6.93 -16.88
C GLY A 254 -6.75 -8.01 -16.22
N ALA A 255 -7.28 -7.78 -15.02
CA ALA A 255 -8.12 -8.76 -14.34
C ALA A 255 -9.51 -8.91 -14.95
N GLN A 256 -10.09 -10.12 -14.80
CA GLN A 256 -11.51 -10.37 -14.96
C GLN A 256 -12.20 -10.05 -13.62
N VAL A 257 -12.88 -8.90 -13.56
CA VAL A 257 -13.47 -8.42 -12.30
C VAL A 257 -14.90 -8.91 -12.13
N ILE A 258 -15.23 -9.36 -10.93
CA ILE A 258 -16.59 -9.62 -10.47
C ILE A 258 -16.94 -8.50 -9.49
N CYS A 259 -17.77 -7.57 -9.93
CA CYS A 259 -18.26 -6.45 -9.11
C CYS A 259 -19.45 -6.93 -8.29
N LEU A 260 -19.35 -6.88 -6.97
CA LEU A 260 -20.43 -7.26 -6.07
C LEU A 260 -20.90 -6.07 -5.24
N ASP A 261 -22.22 -5.89 -5.14
CA ASP A 261 -22.84 -4.96 -4.19
C ASP A 261 -24.23 -5.46 -3.80
N VAL A 262 -24.87 -4.79 -2.84
CA VAL A 262 -26.22 -5.12 -2.39
C VAL A 262 -27.26 -4.92 -3.53
N PRO A 263 -28.37 -5.68 -3.56
CA PRO A 263 -29.38 -5.57 -4.62
C PRO A 263 -29.93 -4.16 -4.81
N GLN A 264 -29.97 -3.35 -3.75
CA GLN A 264 -30.42 -1.96 -3.82
C GLN A 264 -29.51 -1.03 -4.64
N ALA A 265 -28.26 -1.47 -4.89
CA ALA A 265 -27.29 -0.75 -5.70
C ALA A 265 -27.18 -1.31 -7.14
N GLN A 266 -28.12 -2.18 -7.58
CA GLN A 266 -28.08 -2.89 -8.86
C GLN A 266 -27.78 -1.97 -10.05
N ALA A 267 -28.49 -0.85 -10.18
CA ALA A 267 -28.30 0.05 -11.32
C ALA A 267 -26.87 0.63 -11.41
N ALA A 268 -26.30 1.06 -10.28
CA ALA A 268 -24.92 1.55 -10.24
C ALA A 268 -23.89 0.41 -10.43
N LEU A 269 -24.22 -0.79 -9.97
CA LEU A 269 -23.40 -1.98 -10.17
C LEU A 269 -23.34 -2.40 -11.64
N ASP A 270 -24.49 -2.38 -12.33
CA ASP A 270 -24.57 -2.71 -13.76
C ASP A 270 -23.83 -1.66 -14.61
N GLU A 271 -23.93 -0.37 -14.25
CA GLU A 271 -23.23 0.71 -14.95
C GLU A 271 -21.68 0.50 -14.87
N ILE A 272 -21.14 0.24 -13.68
CA ILE A 272 -19.70 0.03 -13.54
C ILE A 272 -19.26 -1.28 -14.22
N ALA A 273 -20.04 -2.35 -14.07
CA ALA A 273 -19.71 -3.64 -14.70
C ALA A 273 -19.71 -3.53 -16.22
N ALA A 274 -20.71 -2.88 -16.82
CA ALA A 274 -20.75 -2.64 -18.26
C ALA A 274 -19.56 -1.80 -18.76
N ARG A 275 -19.20 -0.73 -18.03
CA ARG A 275 -18.07 0.14 -18.38
C ARG A 275 -16.72 -0.58 -18.34
N LEU A 276 -16.56 -1.55 -17.44
CA LEU A 276 -15.31 -2.30 -17.25
C LEU A 276 -15.27 -3.64 -18.01
N GLY A 277 -16.37 -4.07 -18.64
CA GLY A 277 -16.49 -5.43 -19.17
C GLY A 277 -16.45 -6.49 -18.06
N ALA A 278 -16.90 -6.12 -16.86
CA ALA A 278 -16.90 -6.96 -15.66
C ALA A 278 -18.23 -7.69 -15.47
N LYS A 279 -18.25 -8.69 -14.58
CA LYS A 279 -19.50 -9.32 -14.14
C LYS A 279 -20.11 -8.55 -13.00
N ALA A 280 -21.46 -8.36 -13.00
CA ALA A 280 -22.22 -7.85 -11.88
C ALA A 280 -22.81 -9.01 -11.05
N LEU A 281 -22.68 -8.93 -9.74
CA LEU A 281 -23.26 -9.89 -8.79
C LEU A 281 -23.99 -9.14 -7.68
N ALA A 282 -25.32 -9.09 -7.72
CA ALA A 282 -26.11 -8.46 -6.68
C ALA A 282 -26.36 -9.44 -5.54
N LEU A 283 -25.74 -9.18 -4.38
CA LEU A 283 -25.83 -10.02 -3.19
C LEU A 283 -25.61 -9.20 -1.93
N ASP A 284 -26.50 -9.34 -0.95
CA ASP A 284 -26.23 -8.83 0.40
C ASP A 284 -25.28 -9.79 1.14
N ILE A 285 -24.03 -9.40 1.25
CA ILE A 285 -23.00 -10.21 1.95
C ILE A 285 -23.31 -10.41 3.43
N GLY A 286 -24.16 -9.58 4.03
CA GLY A 286 -24.60 -9.70 5.43
C GLY A 286 -25.59 -10.84 5.67
N SER A 287 -26.16 -11.42 4.62
CA SER A 287 -27.12 -12.53 4.74
C SER A 287 -26.42 -13.84 5.16
N ALA A 288 -27.18 -14.74 5.75
CA ALA A 288 -26.68 -16.06 6.18
C ALA A 288 -26.27 -16.94 4.98
N GLU A 289 -26.92 -16.76 3.85
CA GLU A 289 -26.73 -17.54 2.62
C GLU A 289 -25.54 -17.04 1.79
N ALA A 290 -25.04 -15.82 2.04
CA ALA A 290 -24.02 -15.18 1.23
C ALA A 290 -22.73 -16.04 1.07
N PRO A 291 -22.16 -16.65 2.09
CA PRO A 291 -20.96 -17.47 1.91
C PRO A 291 -21.17 -18.63 0.92
N GLN A 292 -22.31 -19.34 1.02
CA GLN A 292 -22.61 -20.44 0.12
C GLN A 292 -22.92 -19.96 -1.31
N ALA A 293 -23.62 -18.84 -1.46
CA ALA A 293 -23.87 -18.25 -2.78
C ALA A 293 -22.58 -17.84 -3.48
N LEU A 294 -21.61 -17.28 -2.74
CA LEU A 294 -20.28 -16.92 -3.27
C LEU A 294 -19.47 -18.15 -3.66
N VAL A 295 -19.52 -19.23 -2.87
CA VAL A 295 -18.89 -20.51 -3.22
C VAL A 295 -19.43 -21.03 -4.56
N GLN A 296 -20.76 -21.06 -4.72
CA GLN A 296 -21.39 -21.53 -5.96
C GLN A 296 -21.00 -20.67 -7.16
N ALA A 297 -21.01 -19.33 -6.99
CA ALA A 297 -20.60 -18.41 -8.05
C ALA A 297 -19.14 -18.59 -8.45
N ALA A 298 -18.24 -18.75 -7.45
CA ALA A 298 -16.83 -18.97 -7.71
C ALA A 298 -16.55 -20.29 -8.41
N LEU A 299 -17.17 -21.38 -7.96
CA LEU A 299 -17.01 -22.72 -8.60
C LEU A 299 -17.55 -22.74 -10.02
N ALA A 300 -18.67 -22.07 -10.29
CA ALA A 300 -19.22 -21.92 -11.65
C ALA A 300 -18.25 -21.15 -12.58
N ASP A 301 -17.45 -20.24 -12.03
CA ASP A 301 -16.40 -19.52 -12.76
C ASP A 301 -15.07 -20.31 -12.85
N GLY A 302 -14.96 -21.49 -12.27
CA GLY A 302 -13.72 -22.28 -12.19
C GLY A 302 -12.75 -21.80 -11.12
N GLY A 303 -13.28 -21.19 -10.06
CA GLY A 303 -12.55 -20.64 -8.93
C GLY A 303 -12.07 -19.20 -9.13
N TRP A 304 -11.94 -18.46 -8.05
CA TRP A 304 -11.40 -17.11 -8.04
C TRP A 304 -9.95 -17.11 -7.59
N ASP A 305 -9.18 -16.14 -8.08
CA ASP A 305 -7.77 -15.95 -7.74
C ASP A 305 -7.60 -14.92 -6.60
N VAL A 306 -8.49 -13.92 -6.55
CA VAL A 306 -8.43 -12.85 -5.54
C VAL A 306 -9.83 -12.53 -5.00
N VAL A 307 -9.90 -12.28 -3.69
CA VAL A 307 -11.09 -11.74 -3.02
C VAL A 307 -10.72 -10.45 -2.32
N VAL A 308 -11.42 -9.35 -2.68
CA VAL A 308 -11.26 -8.05 -2.06
C VAL A 308 -12.47 -7.73 -1.18
N HIS A 309 -12.26 -7.74 0.13
CA HIS A 309 -13.25 -7.36 1.13
C HIS A 309 -13.22 -5.84 1.34
N ASN A 310 -13.97 -5.11 0.50
CA ASN A 310 -14.07 -3.66 0.60
C ASN A 310 -15.43 -3.22 1.17
N ALA A 311 -16.50 -3.99 0.99
CA ALA A 311 -17.82 -3.63 1.51
C ALA A 311 -17.78 -3.35 3.02
N GLY A 312 -18.43 -2.28 3.43
CA GLY A 312 -18.51 -1.89 4.83
C GLY A 312 -19.50 -0.77 5.07
N ILE A 313 -19.99 -0.68 6.29
CA ILE A 313 -20.94 0.34 6.73
C ILE A 313 -20.47 1.03 8.00
N THR A 314 -20.95 2.25 8.22
CA THR A 314 -20.82 2.97 9.50
C THR A 314 -22.21 3.20 10.09
N ARG A 315 -22.31 3.23 11.42
CA ARG A 315 -23.50 3.59 12.19
C ARG A 315 -23.04 4.32 13.44
N ASP A 316 -22.67 5.59 13.25
CA ASP A 316 -21.93 6.38 14.22
C ASP A 316 -22.85 6.88 15.36
N LYS A 317 -22.51 6.49 16.58
CA LYS A 317 -23.08 6.95 17.85
C LYS A 317 -22.08 6.72 18.96
N THR A 318 -22.09 7.57 19.99
CA THR A 318 -21.34 7.26 21.22
C THR A 318 -21.87 5.97 21.84
N ILE A 319 -21.02 5.18 22.49
CA ILE A 319 -21.41 3.85 23.00
C ILE A 319 -22.63 3.89 23.92
N ALA A 320 -22.75 4.91 24.76
CA ALA A 320 -23.87 5.09 25.67
C ALA A 320 -25.23 5.32 24.95
N ASN A 321 -25.20 5.84 23.72
CA ASN A 321 -26.39 6.15 22.92
C ASN A 321 -26.57 5.17 21.75
N MET A 322 -25.71 4.17 21.62
CA MET A 322 -25.74 3.20 20.53
C MET A 322 -26.79 2.13 20.79
N LYS A 323 -27.71 1.95 19.85
CA LYS A 323 -28.72 0.89 19.93
C LYS A 323 -28.11 -0.46 19.49
N PRO A 324 -28.54 -1.61 20.09
CA PRO A 324 -27.99 -2.93 19.77
C PRO A 324 -27.96 -3.29 18.28
N HIS A 325 -29.00 -2.96 17.53
CA HIS A 325 -29.06 -3.26 16.09
C HIS A 325 -28.04 -2.49 15.26
N LEU A 326 -27.63 -1.26 15.68
CA LEU A 326 -26.58 -0.50 15.00
C LEU A 326 -25.21 -1.11 15.23
N TRP A 327 -24.97 -1.64 16.44
CA TRP A 327 -23.76 -2.38 16.78
C TRP A 327 -23.67 -3.66 15.95
N GLN A 328 -24.72 -4.49 16.03
CA GLN A 328 -24.80 -5.78 15.34
C GLN A 328 -24.62 -5.66 13.83
N ALA A 329 -25.28 -4.67 13.20
CA ALA A 329 -25.18 -4.45 11.76
C ALA A 329 -23.74 -4.14 11.33
N VAL A 330 -23.01 -3.27 12.07
CA VAL A 330 -21.62 -2.91 11.73
C VAL A 330 -20.68 -4.10 11.93
N VAL A 331 -20.78 -4.80 13.07
CA VAL A 331 -19.92 -5.96 13.34
C VAL A 331 -20.19 -7.07 12.33
N ASN A 332 -21.45 -7.36 12.02
CA ASN A 332 -21.80 -8.40 11.04
C ASN A 332 -21.23 -8.09 9.66
N VAL A 333 -21.52 -6.92 9.09
CA VAL A 333 -21.12 -6.59 7.71
C VAL A 333 -19.60 -6.40 7.59
N ASN A 334 -18.98 -5.69 8.55
CA ASN A 334 -17.58 -5.30 8.42
C ASN A 334 -16.58 -6.38 8.85
N LEU A 335 -16.98 -7.35 9.67
CA LEU A 335 -16.09 -8.35 10.23
C LEU A 335 -16.65 -9.77 10.07
N SER A 336 -17.71 -10.14 10.78
CA SER A 336 -18.15 -11.56 10.87
C SER A 336 -18.49 -12.17 9.51
N THR A 337 -18.98 -11.35 8.58
CA THR A 337 -19.27 -11.78 7.20
C THR A 337 -17.98 -12.11 6.45
N GLN A 338 -16.91 -11.32 6.62
CA GLN A 338 -15.63 -11.60 5.99
C GLN A 338 -15.04 -12.92 6.48
N GLU A 339 -15.12 -13.18 7.80
CA GLU A 339 -14.68 -14.44 8.40
C GLU A 339 -15.43 -15.62 7.76
N ARG A 340 -16.77 -15.60 7.75
CA ARG A 340 -17.59 -16.67 7.16
C ARG A 340 -17.34 -16.90 5.67
N ILE A 341 -17.14 -15.83 4.91
CA ILE A 341 -16.84 -15.91 3.46
C ILE A 341 -15.46 -16.53 3.24
N ASN A 342 -14.45 -16.09 3.98
CA ASN A 342 -13.11 -16.64 3.89
C ASN A 342 -13.10 -18.14 4.23
N ASP A 343 -13.74 -18.55 5.33
CA ASP A 343 -13.85 -19.94 5.72
C ASP A 343 -14.50 -20.79 4.62
N ALA A 344 -15.62 -20.33 4.05
CA ALA A 344 -16.35 -21.06 3.02
C ALA A 344 -15.56 -21.19 1.72
N LEU A 345 -14.97 -20.08 1.22
CA LEU A 345 -14.21 -20.07 -0.03
C LEU A 345 -12.91 -20.90 0.07
N VAL A 346 -12.23 -20.85 1.21
CA VAL A 346 -10.99 -21.61 1.43
C VAL A 346 -11.27 -23.08 1.65
N ALA A 347 -12.32 -23.43 2.40
CA ALA A 347 -12.69 -24.83 2.67
C ALA A 347 -13.17 -25.56 1.40
N SER A 348 -13.95 -24.86 0.54
CA SER A 348 -14.48 -25.43 -0.72
C SER A 348 -13.46 -25.48 -1.86
N GLY A 349 -12.31 -24.78 -1.73
CA GLY A 349 -11.37 -24.58 -2.84
C GLY A 349 -11.88 -23.58 -3.92
N ALA A 350 -12.95 -22.86 -3.62
CA ALA A 350 -13.50 -21.82 -4.52
C ALA A 350 -12.57 -20.62 -4.63
N LEU A 351 -11.81 -20.29 -3.58
CA LEU A 351 -10.56 -19.52 -3.67
C LEU A 351 -9.42 -20.49 -3.98
N LYS A 352 -8.77 -20.31 -5.11
CA LYS A 352 -7.73 -21.24 -5.60
C LYS A 352 -6.50 -21.28 -4.69
N ALA A 353 -5.75 -22.37 -4.74
CA ALA A 353 -4.41 -22.42 -4.16
C ALA A 353 -3.54 -21.32 -4.76
N GLY A 354 -2.73 -20.65 -3.94
CA GLY A 354 -1.98 -19.46 -4.35
C GLY A 354 -2.84 -18.21 -4.48
N GLY A 355 -4.10 -18.26 -4.10
CA GLY A 355 -5.03 -17.12 -4.15
C GLY A 355 -4.68 -16.02 -3.14
N ARG A 356 -5.38 -14.91 -3.21
CA ARG A 356 -5.13 -13.73 -2.37
C ARG A 356 -6.40 -13.17 -1.76
N ILE A 357 -6.32 -12.81 -0.50
CA ILE A 357 -7.37 -12.09 0.23
C ILE A 357 -6.82 -10.71 0.56
N VAL A 358 -7.54 -9.66 0.16
CA VAL A 358 -7.18 -8.29 0.50
C VAL A 358 -8.35 -7.62 1.20
N CYS A 359 -8.11 -7.14 2.44
CA CYS A 359 -9.15 -6.58 3.29
C CYS A 359 -9.00 -5.06 3.41
N VAL A 360 -10.13 -4.36 3.46
CA VAL A 360 -10.15 -2.92 3.76
C VAL A 360 -10.48 -2.71 5.24
N SER A 361 -9.46 -2.38 6.03
CA SER A 361 -9.58 -1.92 7.41
C SER A 361 -9.82 -0.39 7.44
N SER A 362 -9.28 0.32 8.42
CA SER A 362 -9.32 1.79 8.56
C SER A 362 -8.29 2.24 9.60
N ILE A 363 -7.82 3.48 9.49
CA ILE A 363 -7.07 4.11 10.61
C ILE A 363 -7.91 4.18 11.89
N SER A 364 -9.24 4.20 11.81
CA SER A 364 -10.11 4.12 12.99
C SER A 364 -9.98 2.79 13.74
N GLY A 365 -9.61 1.69 13.06
CA GLY A 365 -9.29 0.41 13.70
C GLY A 365 -7.94 0.43 14.44
N ILE A 366 -7.05 1.35 14.10
CA ILE A 366 -5.71 1.49 14.71
C ILE A 366 -5.75 2.47 15.87
N ALA A 367 -6.34 3.66 15.66
CA ALA A 367 -6.29 4.78 16.60
C ALA A 367 -7.59 5.03 17.37
N GLY A 368 -8.68 4.35 16.98
CA GLY A 368 -10.01 4.69 17.46
C GLY A 368 -10.56 5.98 16.82
N ASN A 369 -11.87 6.20 16.95
CA ASN A 369 -12.51 7.47 16.58
C ASN A 369 -13.76 7.70 17.43
N LEU A 370 -13.99 8.94 17.85
CA LEU A 370 -15.15 9.30 18.67
C LEU A 370 -16.47 8.99 17.94
N GLY A 371 -17.38 8.30 18.64
CA GLY A 371 -18.67 7.91 18.09
C GLY A 371 -18.64 6.70 17.16
N GLN A 372 -17.49 6.06 16.98
CA GLN A 372 -17.28 4.91 16.09
C GLN A 372 -16.81 3.63 16.81
N THR A 373 -17.25 3.40 18.05
CA THR A 373 -16.79 2.25 18.83
C THR A 373 -17.03 0.90 18.13
N ASN A 374 -18.22 0.71 17.51
CA ASN A 374 -18.55 -0.47 16.71
C ASN A 374 -17.71 -0.56 15.44
N TYR A 375 -17.52 0.55 14.73
CA TYR A 375 -16.73 0.60 13.51
C TYR A 375 -15.24 0.35 13.81
N ALA A 376 -14.69 1.03 14.81
CA ALA A 376 -13.31 0.85 15.24
C ALA A 376 -13.02 -0.60 15.67
N LEU A 377 -13.93 -1.21 16.47
CA LEU A 377 -13.84 -2.63 16.82
C LEU A 377 -13.82 -3.51 15.58
N SER A 378 -14.76 -3.30 14.64
CA SER A 378 -14.84 -4.14 13.43
C SER A 378 -13.60 -4.01 12.56
N LYS A 379 -13.05 -2.80 12.40
CA LYS A 379 -11.87 -2.56 11.58
C LYS A 379 -10.55 -3.00 12.25
N ALA A 380 -10.48 -2.97 13.58
CA ALA A 380 -9.41 -3.61 14.34
C ALA A 380 -9.50 -5.15 14.24
N GLY A 381 -10.72 -5.70 14.27
CA GLY A 381 -10.98 -7.13 14.05
C GLY A 381 -10.45 -7.59 12.68
N VAL A 382 -10.65 -6.81 11.62
CA VAL A 382 -10.05 -7.10 10.30
C VAL A 382 -8.52 -7.18 10.36
N ILE A 383 -7.85 -6.30 11.12
CA ILE A 383 -6.39 -6.36 11.32
C ILE A 383 -6.02 -7.68 12.02
N GLY A 384 -6.74 -8.03 13.10
CA GLY A 384 -6.52 -9.28 13.83
C GLY A 384 -6.75 -10.52 12.96
N MET A 385 -7.82 -10.52 12.14
CA MET A 385 -8.11 -11.58 11.17
C MET A 385 -6.96 -11.76 10.17
N VAL A 386 -6.45 -10.69 9.58
CA VAL A 386 -5.32 -10.74 8.64
C VAL A 386 -4.08 -11.35 9.31
N GLN A 387 -3.73 -10.89 10.50
CA GLN A 387 -2.54 -11.35 11.21
C GLN A 387 -2.67 -12.81 11.67
N SER A 388 -3.85 -13.21 12.15
CA SER A 388 -4.09 -14.57 12.63
C SER A 388 -4.26 -15.60 11.50
N MET A 389 -4.91 -15.23 10.38
CA MET A 389 -5.13 -16.14 9.26
C MET A 389 -3.88 -16.36 8.40
N ALA A 390 -2.98 -15.38 8.31
CA ALA A 390 -1.79 -15.47 7.46
C ALA A 390 -1.00 -16.79 7.64
N PRO A 391 -0.62 -17.21 8.86
CA PRO A 391 0.10 -18.47 9.03
C PRO A 391 -0.77 -19.71 8.73
N HIS A 392 -2.10 -19.65 8.95
CA HIS A 392 -3.01 -20.77 8.67
C HIS A 392 -3.23 -20.99 7.16
N LEU A 393 -3.13 -19.94 6.37
CA LEU A 393 -3.31 -19.98 4.91
C LEU A 393 -2.03 -20.36 4.16
N ALA A 394 -0.88 -20.31 4.82
CA ALA A 394 0.43 -20.58 4.22
C ALA A 394 0.49 -21.96 3.53
N GLY A 395 -0.04 -23.02 4.17
CA GLY A 395 -0.04 -24.37 3.61
C GLY A 395 -0.80 -24.51 2.27
N LYS A 396 -1.69 -23.55 1.93
CA LYS A 396 -2.39 -23.46 0.66
C LYS A 396 -1.75 -22.45 -0.30
N GLY A 397 -0.68 -21.76 0.12
CA GLY A 397 -0.04 -20.68 -0.61
C GLY A 397 -0.92 -19.42 -0.72
N ILE A 398 -2.01 -19.35 0.02
CA ILE A 398 -2.92 -18.19 0.01
C ILE A 398 -2.32 -17.10 0.90
N THR A 399 -2.27 -15.88 0.37
CA THR A 399 -1.85 -14.70 1.14
C THR A 399 -3.07 -13.90 1.59
N ILE A 400 -2.95 -13.23 2.75
CA ILE A 400 -3.97 -12.32 3.26
C ILE A 400 -3.30 -11.05 3.79
N ASN A 401 -3.77 -9.89 3.31
CA ASN A 401 -3.24 -8.58 3.69
C ASN A 401 -4.38 -7.58 3.87
N ALA A 402 -4.11 -6.45 4.52
CA ALA A 402 -5.06 -5.36 4.62
C ALA A 402 -4.46 -4.01 4.25
N VAL A 403 -5.31 -3.14 3.73
CA VAL A 403 -5.08 -1.70 3.69
C VAL A 403 -5.90 -1.03 4.79
N ALA A 404 -5.35 0.03 5.39
CA ALA A 404 -6.05 0.85 6.38
C ALA A 404 -6.14 2.30 5.88
N PRO A 405 -7.20 2.66 5.13
CA PRO A 405 -7.37 4.01 4.61
C PRO A 405 -7.51 5.04 5.73
N GLY A 406 -6.91 6.22 5.51
CA GLY A 406 -7.15 7.41 6.29
C GLY A 406 -8.31 8.23 5.76
N PHE A 407 -8.12 9.55 5.69
CA PHE A 407 -9.10 10.42 5.06
C PHE A 407 -9.01 10.29 3.53
N ILE A 408 -10.03 9.68 2.93
CA ILE A 408 -10.15 9.48 1.47
C ILE A 408 -11.35 10.26 0.95
N GLU A 409 -11.17 11.02 -0.13
CA GLU A 409 -12.20 11.83 -0.77
C GLU A 409 -13.26 10.95 -1.44
N THR A 410 -14.39 10.76 -0.78
CA THR A 410 -15.50 9.94 -1.25
C THR A 410 -16.83 10.66 -0.99
N GLN A 411 -17.94 10.14 -1.51
CA GLN A 411 -19.28 10.65 -1.16
C GLN A 411 -19.55 10.55 0.36
N MET A 412 -19.03 9.53 1.03
CA MET A 412 -19.16 9.35 2.47
C MET A 412 -18.46 10.47 3.25
N THR A 413 -17.24 10.83 2.88
CA THR A 413 -16.48 11.91 3.54
C THR A 413 -16.99 13.29 3.14
N ALA A 414 -17.62 13.44 1.99
CA ALA A 414 -18.27 14.67 1.56
C ALA A 414 -19.47 15.08 2.44
N ALA A 415 -20.12 14.12 3.09
CA ALA A 415 -21.23 14.35 4.03
C ALA A 415 -20.77 14.85 5.41
N ILE A 416 -19.45 14.82 5.71
CA ILE A 416 -18.89 15.30 6.98
C ILE A 416 -18.97 16.84 7.03
N PRO A 417 -19.34 17.45 8.17
CA PRO A 417 -19.33 18.89 8.34
C PRO A 417 -17.98 19.53 7.96
N PHE A 418 -18.03 20.68 7.31
CA PHE A 418 -16.87 21.32 6.67
C PHE A 418 -15.64 21.40 7.56
N ALA A 419 -15.76 21.91 8.79
CA ALA A 419 -14.62 22.09 9.69
C ALA A 419 -13.94 20.76 10.07
N ILE A 420 -14.73 19.71 10.36
CA ILE A 420 -14.22 18.37 10.69
C ILE A 420 -13.58 17.73 9.46
N ARG A 421 -14.19 17.92 8.29
CA ARG A 421 -13.67 17.42 7.02
C ARG A 421 -12.32 18.06 6.68
N GLU A 422 -12.18 19.40 6.81
CA GLU A 422 -10.89 20.08 6.59
C GLU A 422 -9.82 19.64 7.60
N ALA A 423 -10.18 19.49 8.87
CA ALA A 423 -9.26 18.95 9.86
C ALA A 423 -8.79 17.53 9.47
N GLY A 424 -9.70 16.62 9.17
CA GLY A 424 -9.37 15.25 8.73
C GLY A 424 -8.49 15.22 7.48
N ARG A 425 -8.77 16.11 6.51
CA ARG A 425 -8.00 16.25 5.28
C ARG A 425 -6.56 16.71 5.51
N ARG A 426 -6.32 17.58 6.52
CA ARG A 426 -4.99 18.19 6.79
C ARG A 426 -4.17 17.47 7.84
N MET A 427 -4.78 16.55 8.62
CA MET A 427 -4.09 15.84 9.72
C MET A 427 -3.22 14.68 9.23
N ASN A 428 -2.37 14.94 8.24
CA ASN A 428 -1.35 14.00 7.76
C ASN A 428 -0.15 14.78 7.22
N SER A 429 0.99 14.09 7.03
CA SER A 429 2.25 14.73 6.61
C SER A 429 2.20 15.32 5.19
N MET A 430 1.24 14.90 4.35
CA MET A 430 1.03 15.44 3.01
C MET A 430 0.07 16.63 2.98
N GLY A 431 -0.64 16.91 4.09
CA GLY A 431 -1.55 18.03 4.26
C GLY A 431 -2.76 18.03 3.31
N GLN A 432 -3.18 16.85 2.83
CA GLN A 432 -4.31 16.69 1.90
C GLN A 432 -5.00 15.34 2.08
N GLY A 433 -6.21 15.19 1.51
CA GLY A 433 -6.91 13.91 1.44
C GLY A 433 -6.33 13.00 0.37
N GLY A 434 -6.44 11.69 0.57
CA GLY A 434 -6.19 10.71 -0.48
C GLY A 434 -7.40 10.55 -1.40
N GLU A 435 -7.19 9.97 -2.56
CA GLU A 435 -8.25 9.62 -3.50
C GLU A 435 -8.54 8.11 -3.45
N PRO A 436 -9.74 7.67 -3.86
CA PRO A 436 -10.07 6.24 -3.94
C PRO A 436 -9.04 5.41 -4.70
N VAL A 437 -8.45 5.97 -5.76
CA VAL A 437 -7.40 5.31 -6.55
C VAL A 437 -6.14 5.03 -5.74
N ASP A 438 -5.78 5.85 -4.75
CA ASP A 438 -4.60 5.61 -3.89
C ASP A 438 -4.78 4.32 -3.06
N VAL A 439 -6.01 4.02 -2.64
CA VAL A 439 -6.36 2.77 -1.94
C VAL A 439 -6.36 1.61 -2.92
N ALA A 440 -6.95 1.80 -4.09
CA ALA A 440 -7.06 0.78 -5.12
C ALA A 440 -5.68 0.31 -5.62
N GLU A 441 -4.71 1.20 -5.81
CA GLU A 441 -3.34 0.86 -6.21
C GLU A 441 -2.63 0.01 -5.15
N ALA A 442 -2.81 0.31 -3.86
CA ALA A 442 -2.25 -0.51 -2.78
C ALA A 442 -2.89 -1.91 -2.71
N ILE A 443 -4.19 -2.01 -3.00
CA ILE A 443 -4.90 -3.30 -3.08
C ILE A 443 -4.43 -4.09 -4.30
N ALA A 444 -4.27 -3.46 -5.46
CA ALA A 444 -3.76 -4.10 -6.67
C ALA A 444 -2.34 -4.64 -6.49
N TRP A 445 -1.49 -3.93 -5.75
CA TRP A 445 -0.17 -4.44 -5.37
C TRP A 445 -0.26 -5.73 -4.55
N PHE A 446 -1.12 -5.80 -3.52
CA PHE A 446 -1.33 -7.03 -2.75
C PHE A 446 -1.99 -8.15 -3.58
N ALA A 447 -2.82 -7.80 -4.55
CA ALA A 447 -3.48 -8.76 -5.45
C ALA A 447 -2.54 -9.32 -6.53
N CYS A 448 -1.41 -8.68 -6.80
CA CYS A 448 -0.46 -9.08 -7.85
C CYS A 448 0.12 -10.48 -7.58
N PRO A 449 0.17 -11.37 -8.59
CA PRO A 449 0.82 -12.68 -8.46
C PRO A 449 2.25 -12.63 -7.94
N ALA A 450 3.02 -11.60 -8.31
CA ALA A 450 4.39 -11.39 -7.82
C ALA A 450 4.48 -10.92 -6.36
N SER A 451 3.35 -10.71 -5.66
CA SER A 451 3.29 -10.36 -4.24
C SER A 451 3.14 -11.57 -3.31
N GLY A 452 3.55 -12.75 -3.75
CA GLY A 452 3.44 -14.00 -2.99
C GLY A 452 4.20 -14.00 -1.65
N GLY A 453 5.26 -13.20 -1.53
CA GLY A 453 5.99 -13.00 -0.28
C GLY A 453 5.31 -12.05 0.72
N LEU A 454 4.19 -11.43 0.35
CA LEU A 454 3.45 -10.49 1.20
C LEU A 454 2.26 -11.18 1.84
N THR A 455 2.31 -11.46 3.13
CA THR A 455 1.17 -11.97 3.90
C THR A 455 1.21 -11.43 5.32
N GLY A 456 0.04 -11.20 5.93
CA GLY A 456 -0.06 -10.63 7.28
C GLY A 456 0.23 -9.13 7.37
N ASN A 457 0.47 -8.45 6.25
CA ASN A 457 0.76 -7.02 6.25
C ASN A 457 -0.53 -6.19 6.42
N VAL A 458 -0.39 -5.08 7.14
CA VAL A 458 -1.41 -4.03 7.26
C VAL A 458 -0.77 -2.70 6.91
N VAL A 459 -1.15 -2.13 5.76
CA VAL A 459 -0.55 -0.90 5.23
C VAL A 459 -1.54 0.24 5.28
N ARG A 460 -1.17 1.33 5.92
CA ARG A 460 -2.00 2.54 6.00
C ARG A 460 -1.89 3.34 4.71
N VAL A 461 -3.03 3.63 4.09
CA VAL A 461 -3.15 4.54 2.95
C VAL A 461 -3.70 5.87 3.46
N CYS A 462 -2.85 6.67 4.09
CA CYS A 462 -3.29 7.82 4.90
C CYS A 462 -2.38 9.06 4.82
N GLY A 463 -1.41 9.10 3.89
CA GLY A 463 -0.47 10.23 3.80
C GLY A 463 0.35 10.45 5.06
N GLN A 464 0.60 9.41 5.86
CA GLN A 464 1.15 9.46 7.20
C GLN A 464 0.28 10.32 8.12
N SER A 465 -0.93 9.84 8.43
CA SER A 465 -1.80 10.48 9.44
C SER A 465 -1.05 10.70 10.76
N LEU A 466 -1.29 11.83 11.40
CA LEU A 466 -0.67 12.20 12.67
C LEU A 466 -1.19 11.37 13.85
N ILE A 467 -2.31 10.66 13.65
CA ILE A 467 -2.98 9.84 14.66
C ILE A 467 -2.60 8.37 14.45
N GLY A 468 -2.21 7.71 15.53
CA GLY A 468 -1.82 6.30 15.54
C GLY A 468 -0.38 6.06 15.05
N ALA A 469 0.17 4.91 15.44
CA ALA A 469 1.55 4.49 15.13
C ALA A 469 1.59 3.65 13.85
#